data_09ac34dd04cba8f402435e4a67c7da36
#
_entry.id   09ac34dd04cba8f402435e4a67c7da36
#
_cell.length_a   1.000
_cell.length_b   1.000
_cell.length_c   1.000
_cell.angle_alpha   90.00
_cell.angle_beta   90.00
_cell.angle_gamma   90.00
#
_symmetry.space_group_name_H-M   'P 1'
#
loop_
_entity.id
_entity.type
_entity.pdbx_description
1 polymer ?
#
loop_
_entity_poly.entity_id
_entity_poly.type
_entity_poly.pdbx_seq_one_letter_code
_entity_poly.pdbx_strand_id
1 'polypeptide(L)'
;MKVTGNLLVNLGTPDAPTPAALRTYLREFLSDPDVIDIPAPLRFMLVNLIIVPFRAPKSAHAYQSIWGKNGSPLRHYTQSLFHRVSERSAQKIEWAMRYGNPGCLPALERLRKQGVTHLKVLPLYPQFAQSTVTSTLTHIRRLLKKMKWDVQLQCVPPFYNH
;
A
#
# COMPACT_ATOMS: atom_id res chain seq x y z
N MET A 1 13.74 23.70 10.85
CA MET A 1 13.77 22.61 11.89
C MET A 1 13.49 21.27 11.23
N LYS A 2 14.23 20.20 11.56
CA LYS A 2 14.02 18.86 10.98
C LYS A 2 12.92 18.13 11.73
N VAL A 3 11.78 17.88 11.07
CA VAL A 3 10.68 17.05 11.58
C VAL A 3 10.63 15.77 10.79
N THR A 4 10.94 14.65 11.42
CA THR A 4 10.92 13.32 10.77
C THR A 4 9.55 12.67 10.94
N GLY A 5 9.00 12.16 9.83
CA GLY A 5 7.81 11.34 9.81
C GLY A 5 8.08 9.99 9.16
N ASN A 6 7.43 8.96 9.63
CA ASN A 6 7.54 7.59 9.13
C ASN A 6 6.21 7.15 8.52
N LEU A 7 6.27 6.57 7.34
CA LEU A 7 5.11 5.96 6.68
C LEU A 7 5.35 4.46 6.54
N LEU A 8 4.58 3.67 7.27
CA LEU A 8 4.55 2.21 7.12
C LEU A 8 3.63 1.86 5.96
N VAL A 9 4.11 1.12 4.97
CA VAL A 9 3.30 0.73 3.80
C VAL A 9 3.30 -0.77 3.62
N ASN A 10 2.10 -1.35 3.60
CA ASN A 10 1.93 -2.76 3.25
C ASN A 10 1.21 -2.89 1.89
N LEU A 11 1.17 -4.10 1.33
CA LEU A 11 0.67 -4.38 -0.01
C LEU A 11 -0.78 -3.92 -0.18
N GLY A 12 -1.60 -4.30 0.74
CA GLY A 12 -3.02 -4.04 0.68
C GLY A 12 -3.87 -5.29 0.58
N THR A 13 -5.16 -5.08 0.69
CA THR A 13 -6.17 -6.13 0.76
C THR A 13 -7.51 -5.55 0.31
N PRO A 14 -8.44 -6.37 -0.22
CA PRO A 14 -9.79 -5.89 -0.50
C PRO A 14 -10.50 -5.42 0.78
N ASP A 15 -11.49 -4.55 0.65
CA ASP A 15 -12.26 -4.04 1.81
C ASP A 15 -13.21 -5.08 2.39
N ALA A 16 -13.61 -6.07 1.59
CA ALA A 16 -14.46 -7.18 1.99
C ALA A 16 -14.15 -8.44 1.17
N PRO A 17 -14.45 -9.65 1.69
CA PRO A 17 -14.24 -10.91 0.97
C PRO A 17 -15.38 -11.20 -0.02
N THR A 18 -15.73 -10.19 -0.83
CA THR A 18 -16.82 -10.28 -1.81
C THR A 18 -16.29 -10.11 -3.23
N PRO A 19 -16.92 -10.70 -4.26
CA PRO A 19 -16.48 -10.52 -5.65
C PRO A 19 -16.41 -9.04 -6.08
N ALA A 20 -17.30 -8.19 -5.57
CA ALA A 20 -17.31 -6.76 -5.88
C ALA A 20 -16.05 -6.04 -5.34
N ALA A 21 -15.74 -6.23 -4.06
CA ALA A 21 -14.56 -5.66 -3.44
C ALA A 21 -13.26 -6.20 -4.08
N LEU A 22 -13.24 -7.50 -4.41
CA LEU A 22 -12.12 -8.12 -5.11
C LEU A 22 -11.93 -7.54 -6.52
N ARG A 23 -12.99 -7.24 -7.26
CA ARG A 23 -12.87 -6.57 -8.58
C ARG A 23 -12.19 -5.22 -8.46
N THR A 24 -12.56 -4.42 -7.46
CA THR A 24 -11.94 -3.10 -7.21
C THR A 24 -10.47 -3.25 -6.86
N TYR A 25 -10.16 -4.10 -5.89
CA TYR A 25 -8.79 -4.37 -5.44
C TYR A 25 -7.89 -4.92 -6.55
N LEU A 26 -8.35 -5.92 -7.29
CA LEU A 26 -7.58 -6.54 -8.37
C LEU A 26 -7.35 -5.59 -9.54
N ARG A 27 -8.32 -4.72 -9.86
CA ARG A 27 -8.09 -3.69 -10.88
C ARG A 27 -6.98 -2.75 -10.48
N GLU A 28 -7.00 -2.22 -9.27
CA GLU A 28 -5.97 -1.33 -8.77
C GLU A 28 -4.60 -2.02 -8.78
N PHE A 29 -4.51 -3.22 -8.23
CA PHE A 29 -3.28 -3.99 -8.10
C PHE A 29 -2.69 -4.39 -9.45
N LEU A 30 -3.48 -4.99 -10.33
CA LEU A 30 -3.00 -5.54 -11.60
C LEU A 30 -2.87 -4.50 -12.72
N SER A 31 -3.45 -3.30 -12.56
CA SER A 31 -3.24 -2.19 -13.49
C SER A 31 -1.91 -1.46 -13.29
N ASP A 32 -1.20 -1.76 -12.20
CA ASP A 32 0.11 -1.18 -11.94
C ASP A 32 1.16 -1.73 -12.94
N PRO A 33 1.91 -0.85 -13.66
CA PRO A 33 2.98 -1.29 -14.56
C PRO A 33 4.13 -2.00 -13.84
N ASP A 34 4.38 -1.69 -12.57
CA ASP A 34 5.39 -2.40 -11.78
C ASP A 34 4.94 -3.83 -11.40
N VAL A 35 3.66 -4.20 -11.62
CA VAL A 35 3.08 -5.53 -11.36
C VAL A 35 2.93 -6.32 -12.67
N ILE A 36 2.34 -5.70 -13.70
CA ILE A 36 2.19 -6.28 -15.03
C ILE A 36 2.87 -5.35 -16.03
N ASP A 37 4.10 -5.66 -16.40
CA ASP A 37 4.93 -4.87 -17.30
C ASP A 37 4.65 -5.20 -18.77
N ILE A 38 3.50 -4.72 -19.25
CA ILE A 38 3.11 -4.76 -20.67
C ILE A 38 2.52 -3.40 -21.07
N PRO A 39 2.42 -3.09 -22.39
CA PRO A 39 1.82 -1.84 -22.85
C PRO A 39 0.43 -1.57 -22.24
N ALA A 40 0.18 -0.32 -21.86
CA ALA A 40 -1.02 0.06 -21.10
C ALA A 40 -2.36 -0.39 -21.74
N PRO A 41 -2.58 -0.32 -23.07
CA PRO A 41 -3.82 -0.81 -23.68
C PRO A 41 -4.00 -2.32 -23.49
N LEU A 42 -2.93 -3.10 -23.70
CA LEU A 42 -2.96 -4.56 -23.52
C LEU A 42 -3.19 -4.93 -22.06
N ARG A 43 -2.52 -4.24 -21.12
CA ARG A 43 -2.74 -4.42 -19.68
C ARG A 43 -4.18 -4.11 -19.30
N PHE A 44 -4.76 -3.01 -19.81
CA PHE A 44 -6.16 -2.67 -19.55
C PHE A 44 -7.11 -3.76 -20.03
N MET A 45 -6.95 -4.27 -21.25
CA MET A 45 -7.78 -5.34 -21.79
C MET A 45 -7.61 -6.64 -20.98
N LEU A 46 -6.37 -7.06 -20.75
CA LEU A 46 -6.05 -8.27 -19.99
C LEU A 46 -6.66 -8.24 -18.59
N VAL A 47 -6.47 -7.14 -17.86
CA VAL A 47 -6.93 -7.00 -16.48
C VAL A 47 -8.45 -6.93 -16.43
N ASN A 48 -9.10 -6.08 -17.23
CA ASN A 48 -10.52 -5.79 -17.08
C ASN A 48 -11.44 -6.82 -17.76
N LEU A 49 -11.02 -7.40 -18.89
CA LEU A 49 -11.85 -8.32 -19.65
C LEU A 49 -11.56 -9.80 -19.34
N ILE A 50 -10.34 -10.11 -18.88
CA ILE A 50 -9.93 -11.51 -18.66
C ILE A 50 -9.72 -11.77 -17.17
N ILE A 51 -8.70 -11.11 -16.55
CA ILE A 51 -8.28 -11.53 -15.21
C ILE A 51 -9.36 -11.23 -14.16
N VAL A 52 -9.82 -9.99 -14.09
CA VAL A 52 -10.73 -9.54 -13.03
C VAL A 52 -12.07 -10.29 -13.05
N PRO A 53 -12.76 -10.48 -14.19
CA PRO A 53 -14.02 -11.20 -14.21
C PRO A 53 -13.92 -12.64 -13.68
N PHE A 54 -12.88 -13.37 -14.09
CA PHE A 54 -12.73 -14.78 -13.74
C PHE A 54 -12.06 -14.99 -12.38
N ARG A 55 -11.10 -14.13 -12.02
CA ARG A 55 -10.32 -14.29 -10.79
C ARG A 55 -11.03 -13.74 -9.55
N ALA A 56 -11.83 -12.69 -9.68
CA ALA A 56 -12.46 -12.06 -8.51
C ALA A 56 -13.38 -13.00 -7.72
N PRO A 57 -14.26 -13.83 -8.34
CA PRO A 57 -15.06 -14.79 -7.59
C PRO A 57 -14.22 -15.84 -6.85
N LYS A 58 -13.21 -16.41 -7.53
CA LYS A 58 -12.32 -17.42 -6.92
C LYS A 58 -11.52 -16.83 -5.76
N SER A 59 -10.98 -15.62 -5.94
CA SER A 59 -10.25 -14.93 -4.89
C SER A 59 -11.16 -14.56 -3.73
N ALA A 60 -12.41 -14.15 -3.97
CA ALA A 60 -13.36 -13.84 -2.91
C ALA A 60 -13.59 -15.06 -2.00
N HIS A 61 -13.77 -16.25 -2.57
CA HIS A 61 -13.91 -17.48 -1.81
C HIS A 61 -12.64 -17.78 -0.96
N ALA A 62 -11.44 -17.60 -1.53
CA ALA A 62 -10.20 -17.78 -0.79
C ALA A 62 -10.06 -16.73 0.34
N TYR A 63 -10.46 -15.48 0.10
CA TYR A 63 -10.45 -14.46 1.15
C TYR A 63 -11.47 -14.74 2.26
N GLN A 64 -12.62 -15.34 1.95
CA GLN A 64 -13.61 -15.75 2.95
C GLN A 64 -13.03 -16.73 3.97
N SER A 65 -12.19 -17.68 3.53
CA SER A 65 -11.60 -18.68 4.43
C SER A 65 -10.61 -18.11 5.45
N ILE A 66 -10.00 -16.95 5.15
CA ILE A 66 -9.05 -16.29 6.04
C ILE A 66 -9.61 -15.04 6.73
N TRP A 67 -10.85 -14.66 6.40
CA TRP A 67 -11.46 -13.43 6.91
C TRP A 67 -11.89 -13.58 8.35
N GLY A 68 -11.22 -12.85 9.25
CA GLY A 68 -11.51 -12.90 10.67
C GLY A 68 -12.57 -11.90 11.14
N LYS A 69 -12.89 -11.92 12.43
CA LYS A 69 -13.79 -10.94 13.07
C LYS A 69 -13.33 -9.49 12.89
N ASN A 70 -12.01 -9.28 12.77
CA ASN A 70 -11.39 -7.97 12.57
C ASN A 70 -11.13 -7.64 11.09
N GLY A 71 -11.77 -8.36 10.15
CA GLY A 71 -11.56 -8.21 8.72
C GLY A 71 -10.34 -8.95 8.20
N SER A 72 -9.67 -8.38 7.19
CA SER A 72 -8.45 -8.96 6.61
C SER A 72 -7.32 -9.06 7.64
N PRO A 73 -6.69 -10.24 7.81
CA PRO A 73 -5.54 -10.39 8.70
C PRO A 73 -4.40 -9.41 8.39
N LEU A 74 -4.10 -9.20 7.10
CA LEU A 74 -3.04 -8.28 6.69
C LEU A 74 -3.30 -6.86 7.21
N ARG A 75 -4.54 -6.37 7.05
CA ARG A 75 -4.93 -5.04 7.53
C ARG A 75 -4.88 -4.97 9.05
N HIS A 76 -5.44 -5.95 9.73
CA HIS A 76 -5.48 -6.03 11.19
C HIS A 76 -4.08 -6.00 11.80
N TYR A 77 -3.17 -6.86 11.33
CA TYR A 77 -1.80 -6.92 11.85
C TYR A 77 -0.97 -5.69 11.48
N THR A 78 -1.17 -5.11 10.29
CA THR A 78 -0.50 -3.84 9.93
C THR A 78 -0.94 -2.70 10.85
N GLN A 79 -2.23 -2.61 11.15
CA GLN A 79 -2.76 -1.61 12.07
C GLN A 79 -2.26 -1.84 13.50
N SER A 80 -2.21 -3.11 13.96
CA SER A 80 -1.67 -3.45 15.28
C SER A 80 -0.19 -3.09 15.40
N LEU A 81 0.60 -3.36 14.35
CA LEU A 81 2.00 -2.94 14.30
C LEU A 81 2.12 -1.41 14.39
N PHE A 82 1.32 -0.68 13.62
CA PHE A 82 1.29 0.78 13.66
C PHE A 82 1.04 1.31 15.08
N HIS A 83 0.03 0.80 15.79
CA HIS A 83 -0.28 1.23 17.15
C HIS A 83 0.90 0.97 18.11
N ARG A 84 1.45 -0.23 18.10
CA ARG A 84 2.58 -0.60 18.96
C ARG A 84 3.84 0.24 18.72
N VAL A 85 4.12 0.57 17.45
CA VAL A 85 5.28 1.42 17.09
C VAL A 85 5.01 2.87 17.49
N SER A 86 3.79 3.37 17.29
CA SER A 86 3.39 4.73 17.65
C SER A 86 3.47 4.97 19.16
N GLU A 87 3.10 4.00 19.98
CA GLU A 87 3.20 4.08 21.45
C GLU A 87 4.65 4.14 21.95
N ARG A 88 5.60 3.59 21.17
CA ARG A 88 7.02 3.49 21.56
C ARG A 88 7.90 4.55 20.89
N SER A 89 7.35 5.41 20.07
CA SER A 89 8.11 6.38 19.30
C SER A 89 7.57 7.79 19.48
N ALA A 90 8.45 8.74 19.74
CA ALA A 90 8.12 10.17 19.72
C ALA A 90 8.00 10.75 18.30
N GLN A 91 8.34 9.97 17.27
CA GLN A 91 8.27 10.43 15.88
C GLN A 91 6.83 10.40 15.35
N LYS A 92 6.57 11.22 14.33
CA LYS A 92 5.30 11.17 13.60
C LYS A 92 5.24 9.91 12.77
N ILE A 93 4.20 9.09 12.97
CA ILE A 93 4.05 7.81 12.27
C ILE A 93 2.65 7.74 11.68
N GLU A 94 2.58 7.24 10.44
CA GLU A 94 1.33 6.90 9.75
C GLU A 94 1.49 5.55 9.07
N TRP A 95 0.38 4.94 8.71
CA TRP A 95 0.39 3.70 7.94
C TRP A 95 -0.59 3.77 6.78
N ALA A 96 -0.31 2.99 5.75
CA ALA A 96 -1.15 2.90 4.56
C ALA A 96 -1.01 1.55 3.87
N MET A 97 -1.95 1.27 3.00
CA MET A 97 -1.89 0.21 2.01
C MET A 97 -1.47 0.77 0.66
N ARG A 98 -0.63 0.02 -0.07
CA ARG A 98 -0.26 0.39 -1.43
C ARG A 98 -1.47 0.29 -2.36
N TYR A 99 -2.32 -0.73 -2.16
CA TYR A 99 -3.56 -0.96 -2.87
C TYR A 99 -4.71 -1.13 -1.88
N GLY A 100 -5.87 -0.53 -2.18
CA GLY A 100 -7.03 -0.54 -1.30
C GLY A 100 -6.90 0.45 -0.12
N ASN A 101 -7.59 0.16 0.98
CA ASN A 101 -7.76 1.09 2.10
C ASN A 101 -7.08 0.61 3.40
N PRO A 102 -6.56 1.58 4.20
CA PRO A 102 -6.41 3.02 3.95
C PRO A 102 -5.30 3.31 2.93
N GLY A 103 -5.58 4.14 1.93
CA GLY A 103 -4.60 4.47 0.90
C GLY A 103 -3.49 5.42 1.37
N CYS A 104 -2.44 5.55 0.54
CA CYS A 104 -1.27 6.37 0.89
C CYS A 104 -1.56 7.88 0.96
N LEU A 105 -2.47 8.39 0.13
CA LEU A 105 -2.71 9.84 0.07
C LEU A 105 -3.19 10.43 1.40
N PRO A 106 -4.23 9.90 2.07
CA PRO A 106 -4.66 10.43 3.38
C PRO A 106 -3.58 10.36 4.45
N ALA A 107 -2.74 9.32 4.46
CA ALA A 107 -1.63 9.20 5.40
C ALA A 107 -0.56 10.29 5.16
N LEU A 108 -0.21 10.55 3.90
CA LEU A 108 0.71 11.63 3.54
C LEU A 108 0.17 13.01 3.90
N GLU A 109 -1.14 13.25 3.70
CA GLU A 109 -1.79 14.50 4.09
C GLU A 109 -1.72 14.74 5.60
N ARG A 110 -1.90 13.69 6.42
CA ARG A 110 -1.76 13.80 7.88
C ARG A 110 -0.33 14.13 8.28
N LEU A 111 0.68 13.45 7.70
CA LEU A 111 2.09 13.74 7.95
C LEU A 111 2.46 15.18 7.53
N ARG A 112 1.95 15.65 6.40
CA ARG A 112 2.15 17.04 5.95
C ARG A 112 1.56 18.05 6.92
N LYS A 113 0.33 17.84 7.39
CA LYS A 113 -0.32 18.68 8.40
C LYS A 113 0.42 18.70 9.74
N GLN A 114 1.17 17.64 10.05
CA GLN A 114 2.02 17.55 11.24
C GLN A 114 3.40 18.23 11.07
N GLY A 115 3.64 18.91 9.93
CA GLY A 115 4.86 19.66 9.67
C GLY A 115 6.07 18.80 9.30
N VAL A 116 5.87 17.56 8.84
CA VAL A 116 6.97 16.67 8.44
C VAL A 116 7.74 17.24 7.28
N THR A 117 9.09 17.34 7.43
CA THR A 117 10.03 17.81 6.42
C THR A 117 10.94 16.69 5.91
N HIS A 118 11.02 15.56 6.63
CA HIS A 118 11.80 14.38 6.28
C HIS A 118 10.89 13.16 6.39
N LEU A 119 10.55 12.58 5.25
CA LEU A 119 9.67 11.41 5.18
C LEU A 119 10.49 10.14 4.98
N LYS A 120 10.42 9.23 5.96
CA LYS A 120 10.92 7.87 5.82
C LYS A 120 9.79 6.95 5.45
N VAL A 121 9.92 6.25 4.34
CA VAL A 121 8.96 5.21 3.92
C VAL A 121 9.56 3.85 4.24
N LEU A 122 8.82 3.07 5.01
CA LEU A 122 9.14 1.67 5.32
C LEU A 122 8.12 0.77 4.62
N PRO A 123 8.45 0.24 3.44
CA PRO A 123 7.68 -0.83 2.83
C PRO A 123 7.81 -2.08 3.71
N LEU A 124 6.67 -2.64 4.15
CA LEU A 124 6.64 -3.79 5.06
C LEU A 124 6.86 -5.11 4.30
N TYR A 125 7.84 -5.11 3.40
CA TYR A 125 8.27 -6.28 2.63
C TYR A 125 9.72 -6.60 3.00
N PRO A 126 9.99 -7.77 3.62
CA PRO A 126 11.36 -8.12 3.99
C PRO A 126 12.31 -8.17 2.80
N GLN A 127 11.83 -8.65 1.64
CA GLN A 127 12.61 -8.81 0.41
C GLN A 127 12.26 -7.72 -0.60
N PHE A 128 13.23 -7.42 -1.48
CA PHE A 128 13.00 -6.53 -2.61
C PHE A 128 12.25 -7.25 -3.72
N ALA A 129 11.21 -6.61 -4.26
CA ALA A 129 10.62 -6.95 -5.54
C ALA A 129 10.12 -5.69 -6.24
N GLN A 130 10.15 -5.67 -7.57
CA GLN A 130 9.67 -4.55 -8.36
C GLN A 130 8.17 -4.29 -8.08
N SER A 131 7.37 -5.34 -8.07
CA SER A 131 5.92 -5.28 -7.81
C SER A 131 5.54 -4.82 -6.40
N THR A 132 6.49 -4.69 -5.48
CA THR A 132 6.26 -4.28 -4.09
C THR A 132 7.00 -2.99 -3.75
N VAL A 133 8.33 -3.06 -3.58
CA VAL A 133 9.13 -1.90 -3.14
C VAL A 133 9.13 -0.79 -4.20
N THR A 134 9.43 -1.12 -5.47
CA THR A 134 9.47 -0.13 -6.55
C THR A 134 8.09 0.49 -6.77
N SER A 135 7.05 -0.32 -6.91
CA SER A 135 5.66 0.14 -7.03
C SER A 135 5.27 1.10 -5.89
N THR A 136 5.60 0.75 -4.65
CA THR A 136 5.31 1.62 -3.48
C THR A 136 6.00 2.96 -3.61
N LEU A 137 7.30 2.98 -3.92
CA LEU A 137 8.07 4.22 -4.02
C LEU A 137 7.63 5.09 -5.21
N THR A 138 7.37 4.48 -6.36
CA THR A 138 6.84 5.16 -7.55
C THR A 138 5.51 5.83 -7.24
N HIS A 139 4.62 5.12 -6.55
CA HIS A 139 3.33 5.66 -6.12
C HIS A 139 3.49 6.84 -5.15
N ILE A 140 4.31 6.70 -4.10
CA ILE A 140 4.56 7.77 -3.13
C ILE A 140 5.13 9.00 -3.82
N ARG A 141 6.16 8.86 -4.67
CA ARG A 141 6.74 9.99 -5.42
C ARG A 141 5.70 10.70 -6.28
N ARG A 142 4.82 9.96 -6.95
CA ARG A 142 3.71 10.52 -7.74
C ARG A 142 2.75 11.33 -6.87
N LEU A 143 2.39 10.82 -5.69
CA LEU A 143 1.53 11.52 -4.74
C LEU A 143 2.19 12.80 -4.21
N LEU A 144 3.46 12.75 -3.80
CA LEU A 144 4.20 13.93 -3.33
C LEU A 144 4.25 15.03 -4.41
N LYS A 145 4.51 14.64 -5.66
CA LYS A 145 4.46 15.58 -6.80
C LYS A 145 3.07 16.20 -6.99
N LYS A 146 2.01 15.38 -6.94
CA LYS A 146 0.62 15.83 -7.04
C LYS A 146 0.23 16.79 -5.91
N MET A 147 0.69 16.50 -4.70
CA MET A 147 0.47 17.34 -3.51
C MET A 147 1.31 18.61 -3.53
N LYS A 148 2.27 18.76 -4.43
CA LYS A 148 3.29 19.83 -4.40
C LYS A 148 3.93 19.94 -3.03
N TRP A 149 4.28 18.78 -2.45
CA TRP A 149 4.90 18.69 -1.14
C TRP A 149 6.39 18.38 -1.30
N ASP A 150 7.22 19.42 -1.09
CA ASP A 150 8.67 19.31 -1.10
C ASP A 150 9.13 18.77 0.26
N VAL A 151 9.36 17.46 0.32
CA VAL A 151 9.80 16.73 1.51
C VAL A 151 10.99 15.85 1.14
N GLN A 152 11.99 15.79 2.01
CA GLN A 152 13.10 14.87 1.82
C GLN A 152 12.63 13.45 2.00
N LEU A 153 12.64 12.66 0.92
CA LEU A 153 12.17 11.28 0.91
C LEU A 153 13.33 10.30 1.10
N GLN A 154 13.24 9.45 2.10
CA GLN A 154 14.12 8.32 2.34
C GLN A 154 13.33 7.02 2.32
N CYS A 155 13.80 5.99 1.59
CA CYS A 155 13.28 4.64 1.69
C CYS A 155 14.14 3.82 2.65
N VAL A 156 13.49 3.06 3.52
CA VAL A 156 14.17 2.03 4.31
C VAL A 156 14.47 0.84 3.40
N PRO A 157 15.72 0.35 3.37
CA PRO A 157 16.08 -0.80 2.53
C PRO A 157 15.36 -2.09 3.00
N PRO A 158 15.34 -3.13 2.15
CA PRO A 158 14.87 -4.46 2.53
C PRO A 158 15.59 -4.98 3.78
N PHE A 159 14.89 -5.76 4.60
CA PHE A 159 15.36 -6.16 5.93
C PHE A 159 15.27 -7.69 6.16
N TYR A 160 15.39 -8.49 5.09
CA TYR A 160 15.30 -9.96 5.14
C TYR A 160 16.42 -10.64 5.95
N ASN A 161 17.48 -9.91 6.27
CA ASN A 161 18.66 -10.38 6.99
C ASN A 161 18.79 -9.78 8.41
N HIS A 162 17.70 -9.23 8.94
CA HIS A 162 17.64 -8.69 10.30
C HIS A 162 16.87 -9.59 11.25
#